data_1ab4ac69af753b0a51e79a63af817a17
#
_entry.id   1ab4ac69af753b0a51e79a63af817a17
#
_cell.length_a   1.000
_cell.length_b   1.000
_cell.length_c   1.000
_cell.angle_alpha   90.00
_cell.angle_beta   90.00
_cell.angle_gamma   90.00
#
_symmetry.space_group_name_H-M   'P 1'
#
loop_
_entity.id
_entity.type
_entity.pdbx_description
1 polymer ?
#
loop_
_entity_poly.entity_id
_entity_poly.type
_entity_poly.pdbx_seq_one_letter_code
_entity_poly.pdbx_strand_id
1 'polypeptide(L)'
;MSREEKMAVARIFSDLIKADRIVDTGEMECWQRICEKYKITKDIRVAAREISFAQALNIICQSEDTRIRTDLLADCREMTVSDGFCAHSEALLIIALTKMLDTDSEFSGDVYSIPRASFNIDISTALYIENYYDLETNQAIRQQYRSIFKEFQLAGFHFVYIPKIIEHYRDTDPTLFKQILEFLSPATSTEGIEIIYRSLMDMTTSLFCQDILCNKCGISALHHTQPSLFIKIGNSFVGEEPYANYLRIEADHEILKTVQEFSDRFCDLLSSDVYVINTSEERDNQFHFHGFYKQLLDIFLVRRNIRSRVLIDPYKSRISFPDIDANDNKLTRRDRAFYTLMLCYGRDGMNFRTPTNKHERELYERRMARMQKQYTMLYEMFGGDPKTVPDLAARRSTLVSHIRNMIRDLDALYNKDDYSVSSDRSVYTVHLEQDKVWVMEADSDEPVALVHSKLYRRIKECK
;
A
#
# COMPACT_ATOMS: atom_id res chain seq x y z
N MET A 1 9.97 -32.21 -7.35
CA MET A 1 10.44 -30.88 -6.89
C MET A 1 11.69 -31.02 -6.03
N SER A 2 12.74 -30.29 -6.36
CA SER A 2 13.96 -30.16 -5.56
C SER A 2 13.70 -29.43 -4.24
N ARG A 3 14.68 -29.41 -3.34
CA ARG A 3 14.59 -28.62 -2.10
C ARG A 3 14.53 -27.11 -2.40
N GLU A 4 15.30 -26.66 -3.39
CA GLU A 4 15.33 -25.25 -3.80
C GLU A 4 13.99 -24.79 -4.39
N GLU A 5 13.38 -25.60 -5.25
CA GLU A 5 12.04 -25.32 -5.78
C GLU A 5 10.99 -25.23 -4.68
N LYS A 6 11.05 -26.10 -3.67
CA LYS A 6 10.13 -26.04 -2.52
C LYS A 6 10.34 -24.78 -1.68
N MET A 7 11.59 -24.34 -1.50
CA MET A 7 11.91 -23.09 -0.84
C MET A 7 11.37 -21.90 -1.64
N ALA A 8 11.53 -21.92 -2.97
CA ALA A 8 11.00 -20.89 -3.86
C ALA A 8 9.48 -20.79 -3.79
N VAL A 9 8.77 -21.92 -3.87
CA VAL A 9 7.31 -21.96 -3.69
C VAL A 9 6.91 -21.41 -2.32
N ALA A 10 7.57 -21.84 -1.24
CA ALA A 10 7.28 -21.36 0.10
C ALA A 10 7.50 -19.84 0.24
N ARG A 11 8.51 -19.31 -0.45
CA ARG A 11 8.79 -17.88 -0.48
C ARG A 11 7.69 -17.10 -1.18
N ILE A 12 7.31 -17.52 -2.38
CA ILE A 12 6.28 -16.85 -3.20
C ILE A 12 4.95 -16.76 -2.44
N PHE A 13 4.50 -17.86 -1.86
CA PHE A 13 3.25 -17.83 -1.07
C PHE A 13 3.36 -17.02 0.21
N SER A 14 4.53 -17.05 0.88
CA SER A 14 4.73 -16.22 2.07
C SER A 14 4.66 -14.73 1.77
N ASP A 15 5.14 -14.30 0.59
CA ASP A 15 5.06 -12.91 0.18
C ASP A 15 3.65 -12.55 -0.31
N LEU A 16 2.92 -13.49 -0.93
CA LEU A 16 1.54 -13.30 -1.36
C LEU A 16 0.61 -13.11 -0.16
N ILE A 17 0.63 -14.01 0.83
CA ILE A 17 -0.16 -13.91 2.07
C ILE A 17 0.10 -12.60 2.83
N LYS A 18 1.31 -12.05 2.73
CA LYS A 18 1.70 -10.81 3.43
C LYS A 18 1.47 -9.55 2.60
N ALA A 19 0.98 -9.68 1.38
CA ALA A 19 0.93 -8.59 0.42
C ALA A 19 0.07 -7.43 0.92
N ASP A 20 -1.10 -7.72 1.48
CA ASP A 20 -2.05 -6.74 2.02
C ASP A 20 -1.84 -6.46 3.52
N ARG A 21 -0.90 -7.18 4.17
CA ARG A 21 -0.56 -7.12 5.60
C ARG A 21 -1.67 -7.61 6.54
N ILE A 22 -2.62 -8.34 6.02
CA ILE A 22 -3.70 -8.94 6.78
C ILE A 22 -3.76 -10.41 6.38
N VAL A 23 -3.68 -11.29 7.36
CA VAL A 23 -3.76 -12.74 7.13
C VAL A 23 -5.16 -13.19 7.46
N ASP A 24 -5.92 -13.60 6.46
CA ASP A 24 -7.28 -14.13 6.63
C ASP A 24 -7.26 -15.64 6.93
N THR A 25 -8.37 -16.12 7.49
CA THR A 25 -8.55 -17.55 7.80
C THR A 25 -8.56 -18.40 6.52
N GLY A 26 -9.19 -17.91 5.44
CA GLY A 26 -9.25 -18.58 4.14
C GLY A 26 -7.88 -18.75 3.50
N GLU A 27 -7.03 -17.72 3.57
CA GLU A 27 -5.65 -17.78 3.10
C GLU A 27 -4.82 -18.80 3.89
N MET A 28 -5.01 -18.86 5.22
CA MET A 28 -4.30 -19.83 6.06
C MET A 28 -4.72 -21.27 5.76
N GLU A 29 -6.00 -21.53 5.50
CA GLU A 29 -6.48 -22.83 5.07
C GLU A 29 -5.93 -23.20 3.69
N CYS A 30 -5.92 -22.26 2.76
CA CYS A 30 -5.30 -22.42 1.44
C CYS A 30 -3.80 -22.72 1.57
N TRP A 31 -3.09 -21.96 2.39
CA TRP A 31 -1.67 -22.17 2.68
C TRP A 31 -1.39 -23.58 3.23
N GLN A 32 -2.25 -24.08 4.09
CA GLN A 32 -2.10 -25.43 4.65
C GLN A 32 -2.22 -26.51 3.55
N ARG A 33 -3.21 -26.38 2.65
CA ARG A 33 -3.35 -27.26 1.48
C ARG A 33 -2.13 -27.21 0.54
N ILE A 34 -1.59 -26.02 0.32
CA ILE A 34 -0.39 -25.78 -0.49
C ILE A 34 0.83 -26.45 0.14
N CYS A 35 1.01 -26.30 1.46
CA CYS A 35 2.10 -26.98 2.18
C CYS A 35 2.03 -28.50 2.02
N GLU A 36 0.85 -29.10 2.04
CA GLU A 36 0.65 -30.51 1.82
C GLU A 36 0.92 -30.91 0.35
N LYS A 37 0.36 -30.17 -0.62
CA LYS A 37 0.54 -30.40 -2.06
C LYS A 37 2.01 -30.41 -2.47
N TYR A 38 2.78 -29.40 -2.05
CA TYR A 38 4.20 -29.23 -2.40
C TYR A 38 5.15 -29.87 -1.40
N LYS A 39 4.65 -30.50 -0.34
CA LYS A 39 5.42 -31.11 0.75
C LYS A 39 6.42 -30.11 1.39
N ILE A 40 5.91 -28.94 1.74
CA ILE A 40 6.65 -27.85 2.37
C ILE A 40 6.68 -28.08 3.88
N THR A 41 7.84 -28.44 4.40
CA THR A 41 8.07 -28.67 5.82
C THR A 41 8.49 -27.41 6.56
N LYS A 42 8.51 -27.44 7.89
CA LYS A 42 8.89 -26.27 8.71
C LYS A 42 10.31 -25.78 8.42
N ASP A 43 11.26 -26.70 8.19
CA ASP A 43 12.64 -26.37 7.85
C ASP A 43 12.76 -25.70 6.48
N ILE A 44 11.95 -26.08 5.50
CA ILE A 44 11.88 -25.45 4.18
C ILE A 44 11.33 -24.02 4.32
N ARG A 45 10.29 -23.80 5.13
CA ARG A 45 9.73 -22.47 5.39
C ARG A 45 10.74 -21.53 6.05
N VAL A 46 11.54 -22.04 6.97
CA VAL A 46 12.62 -21.26 7.59
C VAL A 46 13.70 -20.93 6.57
N ALA A 47 14.13 -21.90 5.78
CA ALA A 47 15.14 -21.68 4.74
C ALA A 47 14.67 -20.74 3.63
N ALA A 48 13.37 -20.71 3.33
CA ALA A 48 12.78 -19.80 2.35
C ALA A 48 12.89 -18.31 2.72
N ARG A 49 13.13 -17.98 3.99
CA ARG A 49 13.34 -16.60 4.44
C ARG A 49 14.69 -16.01 4.00
N GLU A 50 15.63 -16.87 3.65
CA GLU A 50 16.98 -16.46 3.25
C GLU A 50 17.11 -16.11 1.76
N ILE A 51 16.06 -16.32 0.96
CA ILE A 51 16.02 -15.98 -0.46
C ILE A 51 15.04 -14.83 -0.71
N SER A 52 15.35 -13.98 -1.69
CA SER A 52 14.44 -12.90 -2.11
C SER A 52 13.31 -13.42 -2.99
N PHE A 53 12.26 -12.61 -3.16
CA PHE A 53 11.14 -12.92 -4.07
C PHE A 53 11.62 -13.11 -5.52
N ALA A 54 12.51 -12.24 -6.01
CA ALA A 54 13.08 -12.35 -7.34
C ALA A 54 13.91 -13.62 -7.53
N GLN A 55 14.71 -14.00 -6.52
CA GLN A 55 15.47 -15.27 -6.55
C GLN A 55 14.52 -16.48 -6.59
N ALA A 56 13.46 -16.46 -5.80
CA ALA A 56 12.47 -17.52 -5.82
C ALA A 56 11.81 -17.68 -7.19
N LEU A 57 11.42 -16.57 -7.84
CA LEU A 57 10.90 -16.59 -9.20
C LEU A 57 11.90 -17.18 -10.20
N ASN A 58 13.15 -16.75 -10.14
CA ASN A 58 14.20 -17.27 -11.03
C ASN A 58 14.41 -18.79 -10.87
N ILE A 59 14.36 -19.32 -9.64
CA ILE A 59 14.47 -20.76 -9.40
C ILE A 59 13.31 -21.50 -10.09
N ILE A 60 12.08 -20.99 -9.98
CA ILE A 60 10.92 -21.61 -10.64
C ILE A 60 11.00 -21.49 -12.17
N CYS A 61 11.45 -20.33 -12.68
CA CYS A 61 11.65 -20.14 -14.12
C CYS A 61 12.71 -21.05 -14.72
N GLN A 62 13.70 -21.45 -13.94
CA GLN A 62 14.76 -22.39 -14.37
C GLN A 62 14.39 -23.87 -14.17
N SER A 63 13.25 -24.17 -13.56
CA SER A 63 12.81 -25.56 -13.37
C SER A 63 12.60 -26.26 -14.72
N GLU A 64 13.08 -27.49 -14.80
CA GLU A 64 12.88 -28.38 -15.97
C GLU A 64 11.41 -28.83 -16.11
N ASP A 65 10.67 -28.89 -15.02
CA ASP A 65 9.25 -29.25 -15.02
C ASP A 65 8.38 -28.00 -15.23
N THR A 66 7.98 -27.77 -16.47
CA THR A 66 7.12 -26.64 -16.84
C THR A 66 5.74 -26.67 -16.17
N ARG A 67 5.25 -27.84 -15.72
CA ARG A 67 3.97 -27.94 -15.02
C ARG A 67 3.98 -27.21 -13.69
N ILE A 68 5.15 -27.17 -13.03
CA ILE A 68 5.28 -26.44 -11.75
C ILE A 68 4.89 -24.96 -11.92
N ARG A 69 5.23 -24.33 -13.03
CA ARG A 69 4.91 -22.92 -13.30
C ARG A 69 3.40 -22.70 -13.42
N THR A 70 2.74 -23.54 -14.22
CA THR A 70 1.29 -23.45 -14.43
C THR A 70 0.52 -23.74 -13.14
N ASP A 71 0.90 -24.82 -12.44
CA ASP A 71 0.26 -25.21 -11.18
C ASP A 71 0.45 -24.14 -10.09
N LEU A 72 1.66 -23.59 -9.98
CA LEU A 72 1.97 -22.54 -9.02
C LEU A 72 1.15 -21.28 -9.28
N LEU A 73 1.06 -20.85 -10.55
CA LEU A 73 0.28 -19.67 -10.92
C LEU A 73 -1.21 -19.86 -10.63
N ALA A 74 -1.75 -21.07 -10.90
CA ALA A 74 -3.13 -21.41 -10.58
C ALA A 74 -3.38 -21.37 -9.07
N ASP A 75 -2.49 -21.97 -8.28
CA ASP A 75 -2.60 -21.99 -6.81
C ASP A 75 -2.46 -20.57 -6.21
N CYS A 76 -1.59 -19.73 -6.78
CA CYS A 76 -1.48 -18.32 -6.35
C CYS A 76 -2.78 -17.54 -6.62
N ARG A 77 -3.37 -17.74 -7.81
CA ARG A 77 -4.68 -17.14 -8.14
C ARG A 77 -5.80 -17.62 -7.22
N GLU A 78 -5.81 -18.92 -6.89
CA GLU A 78 -6.78 -19.47 -5.93
C GLU A 78 -6.63 -18.84 -4.54
N MET A 79 -5.40 -18.61 -4.10
CA MET A 79 -5.14 -18.01 -2.80
C MET A 79 -5.63 -16.55 -2.73
N THR A 80 -5.37 -15.73 -3.75
CA THR A 80 -5.79 -14.32 -3.75
C THR A 80 -7.30 -14.13 -3.78
N VAL A 81 -8.07 -15.16 -4.15
CA VAL A 81 -9.54 -15.12 -4.15
C VAL A 81 -10.16 -15.85 -2.96
N SER A 82 -9.35 -16.39 -2.07
CA SER A 82 -9.83 -17.26 -0.98
C SER A 82 -10.68 -16.54 0.06
N ASP A 83 -10.47 -15.23 0.24
CA ASP A 83 -11.26 -14.35 1.11
C ASP A 83 -12.39 -13.61 0.36
N GLY A 84 -12.48 -13.80 -0.97
CA GLY A 84 -13.46 -13.17 -1.86
C GLY A 84 -13.15 -11.73 -2.22
N PHE A 85 -11.90 -11.29 -2.04
CA PHE A 85 -11.43 -9.96 -2.39
C PHE A 85 -9.94 -10.00 -2.77
N CYS A 86 -9.57 -9.48 -3.95
CA CYS A 86 -8.17 -9.34 -4.35
C CYS A 86 -7.67 -7.92 -4.00
N ALA A 87 -6.74 -7.84 -3.09
CA ALA A 87 -6.13 -6.57 -2.72
C ALA A 87 -5.22 -6.03 -3.84
N HIS A 88 -5.05 -4.70 -3.88
CA HIS A 88 -4.19 -4.02 -4.85
C HIS A 88 -2.76 -4.60 -4.92
N SER A 89 -2.17 -4.91 -3.78
CA SER A 89 -0.84 -5.52 -3.69
C SER A 89 -0.79 -6.97 -4.17
N GLU A 90 -1.84 -7.73 -3.94
CA GLU A 90 -1.96 -9.11 -4.44
C GLU A 90 -2.11 -9.15 -5.96
N ALA A 91 -2.96 -8.28 -6.53
CA ALA A 91 -3.10 -8.12 -7.97
C ALA A 91 -1.76 -7.82 -8.64
N LEU A 92 -0.95 -6.94 -8.06
CA LEU A 92 0.40 -6.63 -8.55
C LEU A 92 1.34 -7.84 -8.51
N LEU A 93 1.29 -8.62 -7.44
CA LEU A 93 2.07 -9.86 -7.34
C LEU A 93 1.62 -10.90 -8.37
N ILE A 94 0.31 -11.05 -8.59
CA ILE A 94 -0.22 -11.96 -9.62
C ILE A 94 0.20 -11.53 -11.02
N ILE A 95 0.21 -10.23 -11.34
CA ILE A 95 0.73 -9.74 -12.63
C ILE A 95 2.21 -10.10 -12.77
N ALA A 96 3.02 -9.85 -11.74
CA ALA A 96 4.43 -10.17 -11.76
C ALA A 96 4.68 -11.68 -11.91
N LEU A 97 3.91 -12.52 -11.19
CA LEU A 97 3.95 -13.97 -11.30
C LEU A 97 3.56 -14.43 -12.70
N THR A 98 2.45 -13.91 -13.26
CA THR A 98 2.01 -14.22 -14.62
C THR A 98 3.11 -13.86 -15.61
N LYS A 99 3.70 -12.67 -15.48
CA LYS A 99 4.77 -12.21 -16.35
C LYS A 99 5.98 -13.15 -16.36
N MET A 100 6.38 -13.63 -15.18
CA MET A 100 7.58 -14.45 -15.06
C MET A 100 7.34 -15.93 -15.38
N LEU A 101 6.14 -16.44 -15.11
CA LEU A 101 5.84 -17.88 -15.19
C LEU A 101 5.09 -18.27 -16.47
N ASP A 102 4.40 -17.33 -17.11
CA ASP A 102 3.65 -17.54 -18.34
C ASP A 102 4.49 -17.15 -19.55
N THR A 103 4.65 -18.07 -20.48
CA THR A 103 5.43 -17.86 -21.72
C THR A 103 4.71 -16.96 -22.73
N ASP A 104 3.39 -16.81 -22.59
CA ASP A 104 2.55 -16.03 -23.51
C ASP A 104 2.30 -14.59 -23.04
N SER A 105 3.11 -14.11 -22.11
CA SER A 105 2.99 -12.75 -21.57
C SER A 105 3.27 -11.68 -22.65
N GLU A 106 2.35 -10.72 -22.76
CA GLU A 106 2.32 -9.71 -23.83
C GLU A 106 3.40 -8.62 -23.70
N PHE A 107 3.88 -8.31 -22.49
CA PHE A 107 4.92 -7.31 -22.29
C PHE A 107 6.24 -7.93 -21.81
N SER A 108 7.36 -7.32 -22.20
CA SER A 108 8.70 -7.71 -21.78
C SER A 108 9.04 -7.09 -20.43
N GLY A 109 9.66 -7.86 -19.51
CA GLY A 109 10.03 -7.35 -18.21
C GLY A 109 10.57 -8.40 -17.27
N ASP A 110 11.01 -7.95 -16.10
CA ASP A 110 11.64 -8.75 -15.04
C ASP A 110 11.15 -8.33 -13.64
N VAL A 111 11.44 -9.18 -12.66
CA VAL A 111 11.18 -8.88 -11.25
C VAL A 111 12.49 -8.69 -10.49
N TYR A 112 12.55 -7.64 -9.70
CA TYR A 112 13.70 -7.29 -8.85
C TYR A 112 13.31 -7.25 -7.38
N SER A 113 14.20 -7.73 -6.53
CA SER A 113 14.13 -7.51 -5.09
C SER A 113 15.33 -6.65 -4.69
N ILE A 114 15.07 -5.45 -4.17
CA ILE A 114 16.09 -4.44 -3.87
C ILE A 114 16.01 -4.09 -2.38
N PRO A 115 17.16 -4.03 -1.66
CA PRO A 115 17.17 -3.56 -0.28
C PRO A 115 16.51 -2.18 -0.16
N ARG A 116 15.56 -2.04 0.77
CA ARG A 116 14.82 -0.77 0.94
C ARG A 116 15.70 0.41 1.33
N ALA A 117 16.87 0.14 1.93
CA ALA A 117 17.86 1.17 2.21
C ALA A 117 18.47 1.75 0.93
N SER A 118 18.56 0.95 -0.16
CA SER A 118 19.11 1.36 -1.44
C SER A 118 18.09 2.08 -2.30
N PHE A 119 16.88 1.52 -2.40
CA PHE A 119 15.81 2.10 -3.22
C PHE A 119 14.43 1.69 -2.69
N ASN A 120 13.54 2.68 -2.50
CA ASN A 120 12.19 2.43 -2.05
C ASN A 120 11.23 3.54 -2.51
N ILE A 121 10.17 3.16 -3.23
CA ILE A 121 9.06 4.04 -3.64
C ILE A 121 7.75 3.53 -3.06
N ASP A 122 6.69 4.31 -3.14
CA ASP A 122 5.36 3.88 -2.72
C ASP A 122 4.77 2.85 -3.69
N ILE A 123 3.93 1.93 -3.16
CA ILE A 123 3.36 0.83 -3.93
C ILE A 123 2.44 1.28 -5.06
N SER A 124 1.85 2.46 -4.93
CA SER A 124 1.00 3.08 -5.97
C SER A 124 1.78 3.96 -6.96
N THR A 125 3.10 3.79 -7.05
CA THR A 125 3.94 4.59 -7.95
C THR A 125 4.40 3.75 -9.14
N ALA A 126 4.16 4.25 -10.35
CA ALA A 126 4.77 3.78 -11.59
C ALA A 126 5.87 4.76 -12.01
N LEU A 127 7.12 4.34 -11.89
CA LEU A 127 8.29 5.16 -12.14
C LEU A 127 8.91 4.82 -13.49
N TYR A 128 8.99 5.80 -14.40
CA TYR A 128 9.78 5.66 -15.62
C TYR A 128 11.25 5.92 -15.33
N ILE A 129 12.12 5.02 -15.78
CA ILE A 129 13.58 5.14 -15.67
C ILE A 129 14.27 4.68 -16.95
N GLU A 130 15.46 5.22 -17.18
CA GLU A 130 16.33 4.83 -18.30
C GLU A 130 17.81 5.04 -17.95
N ASN A 131 18.70 4.22 -18.51
CA ASN A 131 20.15 4.37 -18.34
C ASN A 131 20.76 5.33 -19.37
N TYR A 132 20.14 5.44 -20.52
CA TYR A 132 20.50 6.37 -21.59
C TYR A 132 19.24 7.11 -22.02
N TYR A 133 19.40 8.36 -22.45
CA TYR A 133 18.27 9.12 -22.97
C TYR A 133 17.82 8.51 -24.31
N ASP A 134 16.71 7.80 -24.27
CA ASP A 134 16.10 7.25 -25.47
C ASP A 134 15.17 8.28 -26.10
N LEU A 135 15.57 8.79 -27.28
CA LEU A 135 14.86 9.88 -27.92
C LEU A 135 13.43 9.51 -28.33
N GLU A 136 13.23 8.33 -28.89
CA GLU A 136 11.94 7.87 -29.42
C GLU A 136 10.93 7.67 -28.29
N THR A 137 11.32 6.94 -27.26
CA THR A 137 10.48 6.71 -26.05
C THR A 137 10.16 8.01 -25.34
N ASN A 138 11.16 8.89 -25.15
CA ASN A 138 10.93 10.17 -24.49
C ASN A 138 10.03 11.11 -25.32
N GLN A 139 10.13 11.11 -26.63
CA GLN A 139 9.18 11.83 -27.48
C GLN A 139 7.77 11.28 -27.38
N ALA A 140 7.60 9.96 -27.40
CA ALA A 140 6.30 9.31 -27.24
C ALA A 140 5.67 9.65 -25.88
N ILE A 141 6.44 9.61 -24.78
CA ILE A 141 5.97 9.99 -23.45
C ILE A 141 5.53 11.45 -23.44
N ARG A 142 6.33 12.39 -23.96
CA ARG A 142 5.99 13.83 -23.98
C ARG A 142 4.72 14.10 -24.78
N GLN A 143 4.57 13.48 -25.93
CA GLN A 143 3.39 13.66 -26.78
C GLN A 143 2.12 13.10 -26.14
N GLN A 144 2.23 11.97 -25.42
CA GLN A 144 1.13 11.21 -24.86
C GLN A 144 1.05 11.31 -23.34
N TYR A 145 1.80 12.20 -22.72
CA TYR A 145 1.95 12.28 -21.26
C TYR A 145 0.62 12.31 -20.52
N ARG A 146 -0.34 13.12 -21.00
CA ARG A 146 -1.67 13.22 -20.36
C ARG A 146 -2.46 11.90 -20.44
N SER A 147 -2.33 11.17 -21.52
CA SER A 147 -2.98 9.88 -21.70
C SER A 147 -2.35 8.83 -20.79
N ILE A 148 -1.02 8.73 -20.79
CA ILE A 148 -0.26 7.83 -19.91
C ILE A 148 -0.57 8.12 -18.44
N PHE A 149 -0.52 9.39 -18.05
CA PHE A 149 -0.84 9.81 -16.67
C PHE A 149 -2.26 9.44 -16.29
N LYS A 150 -3.23 9.65 -17.19
CA LYS A 150 -4.64 9.32 -16.96
C LYS A 150 -4.88 7.82 -16.82
N GLU A 151 -4.25 7.00 -17.66
CA GLU A 151 -4.35 5.54 -17.58
C GLU A 151 -3.84 5.03 -16.23
N PHE A 152 -2.66 5.45 -15.81
CA PHE A 152 -2.14 5.10 -14.50
C PHE A 152 -3.03 5.61 -13.36
N GLN A 153 -3.53 6.83 -13.45
CA GLN A 153 -4.41 7.41 -12.44
C GLN A 153 -5.73 6.62 -12.32
N LEU A 154 -6.31 6.18 -13.43
CA LEU A 154 -7.52 5.36 -13.44
C LEU A 154 -7.28 3.99 -12.80
N ALA A 155 -6.10 3.43 -12.97
CA ALA A 155 -5.68 2.19 -12.30
C ALA A 155 -5.20 2.40 -10.84
N GLY A 156 -5.21 3.64 -10.34
CA GLY A 156 -4.81 3.96 -8.97
C GLY A 156 -3.31 4.20 -8.76
N PHE A 157 -2.55 4.39 -9.85
CA PHE A 157 -1.13 4.66 -9.78
C PHE A 157 -0.79 6.13 -9.98
N HIS A 158 0.29 6.57 -9.36
CA HIS A 158 0.93 7.84 -9.62
C HIS A 158 2.10 7.65 -10.59
N PHE A 159 1.97 8.20 -11.78
CA PHE A 159 3.04 8.13 -12.77
C PHE A 159 4.11 9.18 -12.50
N VAL A 160 5.35 8.74 -12.38
CA VAL A 160 6.53 9.59 -12.19
C VAL A 160 7.47 9.40 -13.37
N TYR A 161 7.69 10.48 -14.12
CA TYR A 161 8.56 10.50 -15.28
C TYR A 161 9.93 11.08 -14.91
N ILE A 162 10.97 10.23 -14.92
CA ILE A 162 12.36 10.64 -14.65
C ILE A 162 13.24 10.24 -15.85
N PRO A 163 13.24 11.06 -16.91
CA PRO A 163 14.13 10.83 -18.03
C PRO A 163 15.57 11.09 -17.67
N LYS A 164 16.50 10.48 -18.40
CA LYS A 164 17.92 10.79 -18.26
C LYS A 164 18.26 12.09 -18.99
N ILE A 165 18.05 13.22 -18.33
CA ILE A 165 18.09 14.58 -18.89
C ILE A 165 19.45 15.24 -18.90
N ILE A 166 20.55 14.48 -18.94
CA ILE A 166 21.92 15.06 -18.94
C ILE A 166 22.08 16.24 -19.91
N GLU A 167 21.54 16.06 -21.12
CA GLU A 167 21.73 17.02 -22.20
C GLU A 167 20.48 17.87 -22.45
N HIS A 168 19.33 17.50 -21.89
CA HIS A 168 18.03 18.09 -22.23
C HIS A 168 17.24 18.64 -21.03
N TYR A 169 17.81 18.65 -19.80
CA TYR A 169 17.06 19.09 -18.62
C TYR A 169 16.58 20.54 -18.72
N ARG A 170 17.28 21.39 -19.49
CA ARG A 170 16.89 22.80 -19.73
C ARG A 170 15.69 22.93 -20.66
N ASP A 171 15.50 21.94 -21.53
CA ASP A 171 14.39 21.88 -22.48
C ASP A 171 13.16 21.15 -21.92
N THR A 172 13.27 20.61 -20.70
CA THR A 172 12.17 19.95 -20.01
C THR A 172 11.19 20.99 -19.44
N ASP A 173 9.89 20.70 -19.55
CA ASP A 173 8.85 21.54 -18.99
C ASP A 173 9.14 21.84 -17.50
N PRO A 174 9.17 23.13 -17.09
CA PRO A 174 9.48 23.49 -15.70
C PRO A 174 8.57 22.83 -14.67
N THR A 175 7.30 22.62 -15.00
CA THR A 175 6.33 22.01 -14.09
C THR A 175 6.66 20.53 -13.88
N LEU A 176 6.96 19.82 -14.95
CA LEU A 176 7.37 18.42 -14.88
C LEU A 176 8.67 18.25 -14.11
N PHE A 177 9.65 19.11 -14.35
CA PHE A 177 10.93 19.04 -13.66
C PHE A 177 10.79 19.31 -12.16
N LYS A 178 9.94 20.26 -11.76
CA LYS A 178 9.63 20.52 -10.35
C LYS A 178 8.91 19.34 -9.69
N GLN A 179 7.99 18.68 -10.37
CA GLN A 179 7.35 17.45 -9.87
C GLN A 179 8.36 16.33 -9.62
N ILE A 180 9.36 16.18 -10.50
CA ILE A 180 10.49 15.26 -10.28
C ILE A 180 11.26 15.62 -9.01
N LEU A 181 11.56 16.90 -8.81
CA LEU A 181 12.26 17.38 -7.61
C LEU A 181 11.43 17.15 -6.34
N GLU A 182 10.12 17.39 -6.38
CA GLU A 182 9.19 17.11 -5.27
C GLU A 182 9.17 15.62 -4.92
N PHE A 183 9.12 14.75 -5.92
CA PHE A 183 9.19 13.29 -5.72
C PHE A 183 10.51 12.88 -5.05
N LEU A 184 11.64 13.45 -5.48
CA LEU A 184 12.96 13.13 -4.94
C LEU A 184 13.21 13.72 -3.54
N SER A 185 12.51 14.78 -3.20
CA SER A 185 12.65 15.51 -1.93
C SER A 185 11.29 15.88 -1.34
N PRO A 186 10.47 14.88 -0.95
CA PRO A 186 9.07 15.10 -0.54
C PRO A 186 8.93 15.93 0.76
N ALA A 187 10.00 16.07 1.51
CA ALA A 187 10.02 16.90 2.73
C ALA A 187 10.37 18.39 2.45
N THR A 188 10.67 18.72 1.19
CA THR A 188 11.06 20.09 0.82
C THR A 188 9.80 20.91 0.51
N SER A 189 9.74 22.15 1.04
CA SER A 189 8.64 23.08 0.74
C SER A 189 8.62 23.46 -0.75
N THR A 190 7.49 23.91 -1.25
CA THR A 190 7.35 24.41 -2.63
C THR A 190 8.34 25.54 -2.94
N GLU A 191 8.61 26.42 -1.97
CA GLU A 191 9.63 27.47 -2.10
C GLU A 191 11.04 26.88 -2.20
N GLY A 192 11.33 25.84 -1.41
CA GLY A 192 12.59 25.12 -1.47
C GLY A 192 12.81 24.43 -2.81
N ILE A 193 11.77 23.82 -3.39
CA ILE A 193 11.81 23.23 -4.73
C ILE A 193 12.10 24.32 -5.79
N GLU A 194 11.46 25.48 -5.68
CA GLU A 194 11.71 26.60 -6.59
C GLU A 194 13.18 27.07 -6.54
N ILE A 195 13.77 27.16 -5.35
CA ILE A 195 15.18 27.53 -5.16
C ILE A 195 16.09 26.46 -5.79
N ILE A 196 15.82 25.18 -5.52
CA ILE A 196 16.58 24.08 -6.11
C ILE A 196 16.49 24.12 -7.63
N TYR A 197 15.27 24.27 -8.17
CA TYR A 197 15.04 24.36 -9.62
C TYR A 197 15.87 25.49 -10.25
N ARG A 198 15.79 26.71 -9.71
CA ARG A 198 16.57 27.84 -10.21
C ARG A 198 18.07 27.58 -10.13
N SER A 199 18.55 27.07 -9.01
CA SER A 199 19.97 26.72 -8.84
C SER A 199 20.45 25.70 -9.89
N LEU A 200 19.61 24.71 -10.22
CA LEU A 200 19.92 23.71 -11.24
C LEU A 200 19.93 24.31 -12.65
N MET A 201 19.04 25.26 -12.94
CA MET A 201 18.99 25.94 -14.24
C MET A 201 20.18 26.87 -14.44
N ASP A 202 20.75 27.43 -13.37
CA ASP A 202 21.93 28.31 -13.39
C ASP A 202 23.25 27.52 -13.44
N MET A 203 23.23 26.22 -13.19
CA MET A 203 24.45 25.37 -13.23
C MET A 203 25.00 25.23 -14.64
N THR A 204 26.31 25.41 -14.77
CA THR A 204 27.04 25.29 -16.05
C THR A 204 27.39 23.84 -16.41
N THR A 205 27.28 22.87 -15.44
CA THR A 205 27.62 21.47 -15.64
C THR A 205 26.41 20.58 -15.44
N SER A 206 25.91 20.01 -16.52
CA SER A 206 24.75 19.09 -16.57
C SER A 206 24.97 17.76 -15.85
N LEU A 207 26.21 17.31 -15.73
CA LEU A 207 26.60 16.03 -15.11
C LEU A 207 26.18 15.89 -13.65
N PHE A 208 26.20 17.00 -12.91
CA PHE A 208 25.99 16.96 -11.45
C PHE A 208 24.54 16.61 -11.06
N CYS A 209 23.56 17.12 -11.78
CA CYS A 209 22.15 16.92 -11.47
C CYS A 209 21.71 15.46 -11.66
N GLN A 210 22.22 14.84 -12.71
CA GLN A 210 21.82 13.49 -13.06
C GLN A 210 22.39 12.46 -12.12
N ASP A 211 23.68 12.57 -11.76
CA ASP A 211 24.29 11.63 -10.83
C ASP A 211 23.59 11.67 -9.47
N ILE A 212 23.16 12.87 -9.02
CA ILE A 212 22.38 13.00 -7.79
C ILE A 212 21.01 12.33 -7.94
N LEU A 213 20.30 12.56 -9.05
CA LEU A 213 18.99 11.98 -9.30
C LEU A 213 19.08 10.46 -9.41
N CYS A 214 20.02 9.95 -10.21
CA CYS A 214 20.25 8.51 -10.38
C CYS A 214 20.68 7.84 -9.08
N ASN A 215 21.58 8.44 -8.32
CA ASN A 215 22.02 7.90 -7.03
C ASN A 215 20.90 7.85 -5.99
N LYS A 216 20.08 8.91 -5.90
CA LYS A 216 18.93 8.92 -4.97
C LYS A 216 17.86 7.88 -5.34
N CYS A 217 17.61 7.69 -6.63
CA CYS A 217 16.67 6.68 -7.10
C CYS A 217 17.25 5.27 -7.14
N GLY A 218 18.56 5.09 -6.86
CA GLY A 218 19.23 3.80 -6.96
C GLY A 218 19.31 3.24 -8.37
N ILE A 219 19.07 4.06 -9.40
CA ILE A 219 19.04 3.66 -10.82
C ILE A 219 20.40 3.09 -11.27
N SER A 220 21.48 3.59 -10.67
CA SER A 220 22.84 3.08 -10.94
C SER A 220 23.02 1.62 -10.53
N ALA A 221 22.20 1.10 -9.62
CA ALA A 221 22.20 -0.30 -9.22
C ALA A 221 21.42 -1.22 -10.18
N LEU A 222 20.63 -0.64 -11.07
CA LEU A 222 19.81 -1.34 -12.05
C LEU A 222 20.59 -1.40 -13.37
N HIS A 223 21.30 -2.48 -13.62
CA HIS A 223 22.14 -2.69 -14.81
C HIS A 223 21.31 -2.87 -16.09
N HIS A 224 20.36 -1.97 -16.37
CA HIS A 224 19.51 -2.02 -17.55
C HIS A 224 19.88 -0.97 -18.58
N THR A 225 19.86 -1.39 -19.83
CA THR A 225 20.08 -0.54 -20.99
C THR A 225 18.79 -0.01 -21.57
N GLN A 226 17.66 -0.69 -21.37
CA GLN A 226 16.36 -0.35 -21.96
C GLN A 226 15.56 0.59 -21.05
N PRO A 227 14.85 1.59 -21.62
CA PRO A 227 13.85 2.35 -20.91
C PRO A 227 12.82 1.44 -20.26
N SER A 228 12.36 1.77 -19.06
CA SER A 228 11.50 0.87 -18.32
C SER A 228 10.55 1.60 -17.38
N LEU A 229 9.40 0.99 -17.13
CA LEU A 229 8.52 1.31 -16.04
C LEU A 229 8.85 0.44 -14.84
N PHE A 230 9.07 1.06 -13.71
CA PHE A 230 9.30 0.40 -12.43
C PHE A 230 8.09 0.55 -11.53
N ILE A 231 7.45 -0.57 -11.20
CA ILE A 231 6.24 -0.61 -10.38
C ILE A 231 6.55 -1.44 -9.15
N LYS A 232 6.37 -0.85 -7.96
CA LYS A 232 6.54 -1.59 -6.73
C LYS A 232 5.37 -2.54 -6.51
N ILE A 233 5.68 -3.83 -6.41
CA ILE A 233 4.68 -4.90 -6.26
C ILE A 233 4.54 -5.41 -4.83
N GLY A 234 5.46 -5.08 -3.93
CA GLY A 234 5.37 -5.53 -2.56
C GLY A 234 6.63 -5.25 -1.74
N ASN A 235 6.58 -5.67 -0.48
CA ASN A 235 7.71 -5.66 0.43
C ASN A 235 7.97 -7.08 0.92
N SER A 236 9.23 -7.38 1.22
CA SER A 236 9.64 -8.67 1.75
C SER A 236 10.83 -8.50 2.69
N PHE A 237 11.23 -9.58 3.36
CA PHE A 237 12.43 -9.63 4.18
C PHE A 237 13.31 -10.78 3.70
N VAL A 238 14.60 -10.54 3.58
CA VAL A 238 15.60 -11.58 3.35
C VAL A 238 16.42 -11.67 4.63
N GLY A 239 16.24 -12.75 5.39
CA GLY A 239 16.67 -12.78 6.78
C GLY A 239 15.98 -11.66 7.59
N GLU A 240 16.78 -10.72 8.11
CA GLU A 240 16.29 -9.55 8.85
C GLU A 240 16.28 -8.26 8.00
N GLU A 241 16.80 -8.30 6.79
CA GLU A 241 16.93 -7.12 5.94
C GLU A 241 15.66 -6.86 5.14
N PRO A 242 15.09 -5.63 5.18
CA PRO A 242 13.89 -5.27 4.45
C PRO A 242 14.19 -5.02 2.96
N TYR A 243 13.43 -5.69 2.11
CA TYR A 243 13.48 -5.56 0.65
C TYR A 243 12.17 -4.99 0.11
N ALA A 244 12.26 -4.32 -1.03
CA ALA A 244 11.12 -3.95 -1.87
C ALA A 244 11.21 -4.73 -3.18
N ASN A 245 10.08 -5.29 -3.61
CA ASN A 245 9.96 -6.04 -4.84
C ASN A 245 9.36 -5.14 -5.93
N TYR A 246 9.92 -5.21 -7.12
CA TYR A 246 9.58 -4.37 -8.26
C TYR A 246 9.34 -5.22 -9.49
N LEU A 247 8.27 -4.89 -10.23
CA LEU A 247 8.08 -5.32 -11.60
C LEU A 247 8.70 -4.25 -12.52
N ARG A 248 9.65 -4.65 -13.36
CA ARG A 248 10.16 -3.86 -14.46
C ARG A 248 9.44 -4.25 -15.75
N ILE A 249 8.87 -3.30 -16.43
CA ILE A 249 8.27 -3.46 -17.74
C ILE A 249 9.11 -2.65 -18.72
N GLU A 250 9.56 -3.25 -19.81
CA GLU A 250 10.27 -2.52 -20.86
C GLU A 250 9.34 -1.53 -21.54
N ALA A 251 9.87 -0.35 -21.80
CA ALA A 251 9.16 0.75 -22.43
C ALA A 251 9.86 1.14 -23.72
N ASP A 252 9.08 1.43 -24.74
CA ASP A 252 9.54 1.93 -26.04
C ASP A 252 8.61 3.05 -26.54
N HIS A 253 8.61 3.31 -27.84
CA HIS A 253 7.75 4.32 -28.46
C HIS A 253 6.24 3.97 -28.40
N GLU A 254 5.87 2.72 -28.13
CA GLU A 254 4.49 2.28 -27.89
C GLU A 254 4.08 2.29 -26.40
N ILE A 255 4.79 3.03 -25.57
CA ILE A 255 4.61 3.05 -24.10
C ILE A 255 3.14 3.23 -23.66
N LEU A 256 2.34 4.00 -24.38
CA LEU A 256 0.92 4.17 -24.02
C LEU A 256 0.18 2.83 -24.12
N LYS A 257 0.45 2.03 -25.15
CA LYS A 257 -0.14 0.69 -25.31
C LYS A 257 0.32 -0.24 -24.19
N THR A 258 1.60 -0.25 -23.85
CA THR A 258 2.16 -1.01 -22.73
C THR A 258 1.49 -0.65 -21.40
N VAL A 259 1.26 0.65 -21.16
CA VAL A 259 0.56 1.12 -19.96
C VAL A 259 -0.90 0.69 -19.94
N GLN A 260 -1.59 0.76 -21.09
CA GLN A 260 -2.97 0.29 -21.21
C GLN A 260 -3.08 -1.21 -20.94
N GLU A 261 -2.24 -2.03 -21.55
CA GLU A 261 -2.21 -3.48 -21.33
C GLU A 261 -1.94 -3.84 -19.87
N PHE A 262 -1.00 -3.15 -19.21
CA PHE A 262 -0.75 -3.32 -17.78
C PHE A 262 -1.97 -2.94 -16.94
N SER A 263 -2.55 -1.78 -17.21
CA SER A 263 -3.69 -1.24 -16.47
C SER A 263 -4.95 -2.08 -16.64
N ASP A 264 -5.20 -2.58 -17.86
CA ASP A 264 -6.31 -3.49 -18.16
C ASP A 264 -6.21 -4.77 -17.34
N ARG A 265 -5.05 -5.42 -17.35
CA ARG A 265 -4.83 -6.64 -16.59
C ARG A 265 -4.95 -6.44 -15.08
N PHE A 266 -4.43 -5.32 -14.60
CA PHE A 266 -4.53 -4.97 -13.19
C PHE A 266 -5.99 -4.77 -12.77
N CYS A 267 -6.75 -4.04 -13.56
CA CYS A 267 -8.17 -3.81 -13.30
C CYS A 267 -9.00 -5.08 -13.44
N ASP A 268 -8.67 -5.95 -14.39
CA ASP A 268 -9.34 -7.25 -14.56
C ASP A 268 -9.16 -8.13 -13.31
N LEU A 269 -7.96 -8.16 -12.72
CA LEU A 269 -7.72 -8.90 -11.49
C LEU A 269 -8.54 -8.35 -10.31
N LEU A 270 -8.57 -7.02 -10.15
CA LEU A 270 -9.35 -6.38 -9.09
C LEU A 270 -10.86 -6.56 -9.26
N SER A 271 -11.34 -6.75 -10.49
CA SER A 271 -12.76 -6.95 -10.79
C SER A 271 -13.20 -8.40 -10.74
N SER A 272 -12.30 -9.35 -10.99
CA SER A 272 -12.63 -10.78 -11.12
C SER A 272 -13.14 -11.39 -9.82
N ASP A 273 -12.76 -10.85 -8.67
CA ASP A 273 -13.10 -11.44 -7.38
C ASP A 273 -14.45 -11.05 -6.85
N VAL A 274 -14.98 -9.96 -7.29
CA VAL A 274 -16.18 -9.48 -6.67
C VAL A 274 -17.44 -10.18 -7.20
N TYR A 275 -17.41 -11.05 -8.07
CA TYR A 275 -18.44 -11.75 -8.81
C TYR A 275 -18.25 -11.55 -10.27
N VAL A 276 -17.69 -12.54 -10.79
CA VAL A 276 -17.89 -12.89 -12.18
C VAL A 276 -19.06 -12.10 -12.77
N ILE A 277 -18.83 -10.87 -13.09
CA ILE A 277 -19.50 -10.34 -14.22
C ILE A 277 -18.82 -11.10 -15.34
N ASN A 278 -19.23 -12.37 -15.54
CA ASN A 278 -19.05 -13.07 -16.75
C ASN A 278 -19.78 -12.26 -17.82
N THR A 279 -19.21 -11.14 -18.14
CA THR A 279 -19.46 -10.54 -19.40
C THR A 279 -18.68 -11.42 -20.33
N SER A 280 -19.35 -12.56 -20.64
CA SER A 280 -19.13 -13.34 -21.86
C SER A 280 -17.89 -12.94 -22.63
N GLU A 281 -17.15 -13.88 -23.03
CA GLU A 281 -16.12 -14.05 -24.04
C GLU A 281 -16.01 -13.02 -25.19
N GLU A 282 -16.72 -11.92 -25.17
CA GLU A 282 -16.61 -10.83 -26.14
C GLU A 282 -15.58 -9.81 -25.66
N ARG A 283 -14.31 -10.19 -25.83
CA ARG A 283 -13.11 -9.37 -25.58
C ARG A 283 -13.02 -8.12 -26.48
N ASP A 284 -13.95 -7.89 -27.38
CA ASP A 284 -13.91 -6.80 -28.36
C ASP A 284 -14.57 -5.50 -27.89
N ASN A 285 -15.10 -5.45 -26.68
CA ASN A 285 -15.68 -4.21 -26.18
C ASN A 285 -14.68 -3.44 -25.32
N GLN A 286 -13.90 -2.56 -25.94
CA GLN A 286 -13.10 -1.50 -25.31
C GLN A 286 -13.90 -0.59 -24.34
N PHE A 287 -15.14 -0.92 -24.07
CA PHE A 287 -16.01 -0.22 -23.13
C PHE A 287 -15.74 -0.62 -21.67
N HIS A 288 -14.96 -1.65 -21.43
CA HIS A 288 -14.58 -2.14 -20.10
C HIS A 288 -13.36 -1.39 -19.58
N PHE A 289 -13.45 -0.09 -19.57
CA PHE A 289 -12.39 0.75 -19.10
C PHE A 289 -12.27 0.74 -17.57
N HIS A 290 -11.05 0.84 -17.08
CA HIS A 290 -10.60 0.90 -15.69
C HIS A 290 -11.55 1.66 -14.76
N GLY A 291 -12.03 2.85 -15.18
CA GLY A 291 -13.01 3.63 -14.42
C GLY A 291 -14.37 2.95 -14.25
N PHE A 292 -14.78 2.12 -15.22
CA PHE A 292 -16.04 1.40 -15.13
C PHE A 292 -15.95 0.21 -14.18
N TYR A 293 -14.86 -0.55 -14.21
CA TYR A 293 -14.63 -1.64 -13.26
C TYR A 293 -14.52 -1.13 -11.83
N LYS A 294 -13.78 -0.05 -11.60
CA LYS A 294 -13.71 0.57 -10.29
C LYS A 294 -15.10 1.01 -9.79
N GLN A 295 -15.91 1.62 -10.66
CA GLN A 295 -17.29 2.00 -10.30
C GLN A 295 -18.19 0.80 -10.01
N LEU A 296 -18.04 -0.30 -10.76
CA LEU A 296 -18.77 -1.54 -10.49
C LEU A 296 -18.31 -2.18 -9.18
N LEU A 297 -17.00 -2.26 -8.93
CA LEU A 297 -16.45 -2.72 -7.67
C LEU A 297 -16.99 -1.89 -6.51
N ASP A 298 -16.98 -0.58 -6.64
CA ASP A 298 -17.53 0.34 -5.65
C ASP A 298 -19.02 0.08 -5.38
N ILE A 299 -19.82 -0.17 -6.43
CA ILE A 299 -21.24 -0.54 -6.30
C ILE A 299 -21.41 -1.87 -5.59
N PHE A 300 -20.56 -2.86 -5.88
CA PHE A 300 -20.62 -4.17 -5.22
C PHE A 300 -20.23 -4.09 -3.75
N LEU A 301 -19.19 -3.34 -3.42
CA LEU A 301 -18.77 -3.09 -2.05
C LEU A 301 -19.88 -2.44 -1.24
N VAL A 302 -20.56 -1.44 -1.82
CA VAL A 302 -21.74 -0.81 -1.19
C VAL A 302 -22.88 -1.80 -1.01
N ARG A 303 -23.24 -2.57 -2.06
CA ARG A 303 -24.35 -3.54 -2.00
C ARG A 303 -24.10 -4.65 -0.99
N ARG A 304 -22.86 -5.05 -0.77
CA ARG A 304 -22.50 -6.06 0.23
C ARG A 304 -22.37 -5.52 1.62
N ASN A 305 -22.44 -4.21 1.79
CA ASN A 305 -22.17 -3.57 3.07
C ASN A 305 -20.75 -3.92 3.61
N ILE A 306 -19.81 -4.17 2.70
CA ILE A 306 -18.42 -4.43 3.04
C ILE A 306 -17.84 -3.15 3.60
N ARG A 307 -17.23 -3.25 4.76
CA ARG A 307 -16.56 -2.16 5.44
C ARG A 307 -15.06 -2.31 5.27
N SER A 308 -14.40 -1.25 4.83
CA SER A 308 -12.94 -1.22 4.79
C SER A 308 -12.34 -1.45 6.17
N ARG A 309 -11.28 -2.21 6.21
CA ARG A 309 -10.47 -2.39 7.42
C ARG A 309 -9.77 -1.08 7.78
N VAL A 310 -9.50 -0.90 9.06
CA VAL A 310 -8.71 0.22 9.59
C VAL A 310 -7.44 -0.34 10.19
N LEU A 311 -6.30 0.03 9.65
CA LEU A 311 -4.98 -0.36 10.14
C LEU A 311 -4.35 0.78 10.93
N ILE A 312 -4.11 0.55 12.20
CA ILE A 312 -3.43 1.46 13.12
C ILE A 312 -1.95 1.09 13.14
N ASP A 313 -1.08 2.01 12.72
CA ASP A 313 0.37 1.84 12.74
C ASP A 313 1.01 2.93 13.62
N PRO A 314 1.23 2.65 14.92
CA PRO A 314 1.82 3.63 15.83
C PRO A 314 3.28 3.98 15.46
N TYR A 315 4.02 3.03 14.87
CA TYR A 315 5.45 3.20 14.53
C TYR A 315 5.64 4.15 13.36
N LYS A 316 4.75 4.08 12.37
CA LYS A 316 4.73 5.04 11.25
C LYS A 316 3.88 6.27 11.56
N SER A 317 3.33 6.34 12.77
CA SER A 317 2.43 7.43 13.21
C SER A 317 1.33 7.71 12.20
N ARG A 318 0.60 6.66 11.76
CA ARG A 318 -0.47 6.77 10.78
C ARG A 318 -1.61 5.81 11.05
N ILE A 319 -2.78 6.13 10.49
CA ILE A 319 -3.92 5.25 10.35
C ILE A 319 -4.21 5.11 8.85
N SER A 320 -4.37 3.90 8.37
CA SER A 320 -4.64 3.61 6.96
C SER A 320 -5.90 2.79 6.78
N PHE A 321 -6.46 2.87 5.59
CA PHE A 321 -7.62 2.13 5.12
C PHE A 321 -7.16 1.29 3.93
N PRO A 322 -6.58 0.10 4.17
CA PRO A 322 -5.86 -0.66 3.15
C PRO A 322 -6.76 -1.07 1.97
N ASP A 323 -8.03 -1.34 2.22
CA ASP A 323 -8.96 -1.80 1.17
C ASP A 323 -9.34 -0.69 0.16
N ILE A 324 -9.04 0.56 0.48
CA ILE A 324 -9.28 1.72 -0.40
C ILE A 324 -7.98 2.51 -0.67
N ASP A 325 -6.84 1.95 -0.29
CA ASP A 325 -5.49 2.55 -0.42
C ASP A 325 -5.42 4.00 0.08
N ALA A 326 -6.07 4.29 1.20
CA ALA A 326 -6.12 5.62 1.77
C ALA A 326 -5.43 5.70 3.14
N ASN A 327 -4.91 6.89 3.45
CA ASN A 327 -4.25 7.20 4.71
C ASN A 327 -4.84 8.46 5.36
N ASP A 328 -4.63 8.59 6.67
CA ASP A 328 -5.06 9.72 7.49
C ASP A 328 -4.17 10.97 7.36
N ASN A 329 -3.78 11.36 6.15
CA ASN A 329 -2.79 12.41 5.89
C ASN A 329 -3.08 13.76 6.58
N LYS A 330 -4.30 13.98 7.06
CA LYS A 330 -4.74 15.25 7.70
C LYS A 330 -4.76 15.19 9.23
N LEU A 331 -4.61 14.01 9.84
CA LEU A 331 -4.69 13.89 11.29
C LEU A 331 -3.34 14.20 11.95
N THR A 332 -3.40 14.94 13.05
CA THR A 332 -2.26 15.13 13.94
C THR A 332 -2.09 13.90 14.86
N ARG A 333 -0.94 13.80 15.55
CA ARG A 333 -0.71 12.76 16.57
C ARG A 333 -1.81 12.72 17.64
N ARG A 334 -2.37 13.87 17.98
CA ARG A 334 -3.46 14.02 18.96
C ARG A 334 -4.76 13.42 18.44
N ASP A 335 -5.06 13.69 17.17
CA ASP A 335 -6.25 13.17 16.52
C ASP A 335 -6.17 11.65 16.35
N ARG A 336 -5.00 11.13 15.94
CA ARG A 336 -4.75 9.68 15.81
C ARG A 336 -4.90 8.95 17.13
N ALA A 337 -4.29 9.49 18.19
CA ALA A 337 -4.43 8.93 19.53
C ALA A 337 -5.90 8.87 20.00
N PHE A 338 -6.64 9.93 19.73
CA PHE A 338 -8.06 9.99 20.08
C PHE A 338 -8.90 9.05 19.23
N TYR A 339 -8.67 9.00 17.92
CA TYR A 339 -9.42 8.11 17.03
C TYR A 339 -9.14 6.64 17.38
N THR A 340 -7.88 6.27 17.61
CA THR A 340 -7.51 4.94 18.10
C THR A 340 -8.23 4.59 19.40
N LEU A 341 -8.30 5.53 20.35
CA LEU A 341 -9.03 5.32 21.59
C LEU A 341 -10.52 5.09 21.35
N MET A 342 -11.12 5.87 20.45
CA MET A 342 -12.53 5.71 20.04
C MET A 342 -12.79 4.33 19.43
N LEU A 343 -11.89 3.85 18.55
CA LEU A 343 -11.98 2.52 17.97
C LEU A 343 -11.87 1.40 19.03
N CYS A 344 -11.02 1.59 20.05
CA CYS A 344 -10.92 0.64 21.17
C CYS A 344 -12.18 0.60 22.05
N TYR A 345 -12.88 1.71 22.17
CA TYR A 345 -14.17 1.76 22.88
C TYR A 345 -15.34 1.29 21.98
N GLY A 346 -15.25 1.52 20.69
CA GLY A 346 -16.25 1.09 19.70
C GLY A 346 -17.66 1.54 20.03
N ARG A 347 -18.60 0.60 20.04
CA ARG A 347 -20.01 0.83 20.34
C ARG A 347 -20.30 1.10 21.82
N ASP A 348 -19.41 0.66 22.73
CA ASP A 348 -19.53 0.97 24.18
C ASP A 348 -19.40 2.47 24.43
N GLY A 349 -18.60 3.13 23.59
CA GLY A 349 -18.43 4.57 23.58
C GLY A 349 -17.68 5.16 24.76
N MET A 350 -17.31 6.41 24.61
CA MET A 350 -16.68 7.23 25.65
C MET A 350 -17.71 8.21 26.22
N ASN A 351 -18.02 8.06 27.51
CA ASN A 351 -19.03 8.85 28.15
C ASN A 351 -18.42 10.06 28.89
N PHE A 352 -18.68 11.27 28.36
CA PHE A 352 -18.26 12.56 28.91
C PHE A 352 -19.41 13.32 29.62
N ARG A 353 -20.53 12.65 29.85
CA ARG A 353 -21.69 13.30 30.50
C ARG A 353 -21.34 13.68 31.94
N THR A 354 -21.48 14.96 32.24
CA THR A 354 -21.27 15.50 33.59
C THR A 354 -22.44 15.08 34.48
N PRO A 355 -22.16 14.49 35.66
CA PRO A 355 -23.23 14.09 36.57
C PRO A 355 -23.88 15.30 37.21
N THR A 356 -25.17 15.19 37.46
CA THR A 356 -25.94 16.18 38.20
C THR A 356 -25.93 15.88 39.71
N ASN A 357 -25.60 14.64 40.09
CA ASN A 357 -25.63 14.15 41.46
C ASN A 357 -24.20 14.07 42.04
N LYS A 358 -24.04 14.48 43.29
CA LYS A 358 -22.74 14.49 43.99
C LYS A 358 -22.12 13.09 44.15
N HIS A 359 -22.94 12.05 44.35
CA HIS A 359 -22.46 10.67 44.44
C HIS A 359 -21.88 10.11 43.12
N GLU A 360 -22.34 10.58 42.00
CA GLU A 360 -21.83 10.15 40.70
C GLU A 360 -20.56 10.92 40.30
N ARG A 361 -20.23 11.99 41.02
CA ARG A 361 -19.11 12.86 40.68
C ARG A 361 -17.76 12.15 40.79
N GLU A 362 -17.59 11.36 41.83
CA GLU A 362 -16.36 10.60 42.04
C GLU A 362 -16.14 9.53 40.93
N LEU A 363 -17.23 8.85 40.54
CA LEU A 363 -17.18 7.90 39.44
C LEU A 363 -16.87 8.59 38.09
N TYR A 364 -17.40 9.78 37.90
CA TYR A 364 -17.11 10.60 36.76
C TYR A 364 -15.62 11.01 36.72
N GLU A 365 -15.07 11.51 37.80
CA GLU A 365 -13.68 11.93 37.92
C GLU A 365 -12.71 10.75 37.65
N ARG A 366 -12.99 9.58 38.25
CA ARG A 366 -12.24 8.35 37.99
C ARG A 366 -12.28 7.93 36.51
N ARG A 367 -13.45 8.00 35.90
CA ARG A 367 -13.62 7.70 34.48
C ARG A 367 -12.85 8.69 33.60
N MET A 368 -12.93 9.98 33.88
CA MET A 368 -12.19 11.01 33.16
C MET A 368 -10.67 10.82 33.30
N ALA A 369 -10.19 10.58 34.49
CA ALA A 369 -8.77 10.31 34.77
C ALA A 369 -8.27 9.07 33.98
N ARG A 370 -9.07 8.00 33.95
CA ARG A 370 -8.76 6.79 33.20
C ARG A 370 -8.70 7.07 31.70
N MET A 371 -9.68 7.73 31.13
CA MET A 371 -9.70 8.06 29.70
C MET A 371 -8.55 9.00 29.34
N GLN A 372 -8.21 9.97 30.19
CA GLN A 372 -7.06 10.84 29.98
C GLN A 372 -5.74 10.05 30.00
N LYS A 373 -5.57 9.11 30.91
CA LYS A 373 -4.38 8.26 31.00
C LYS A 373 -4.24 7.37 29.75
N GLN A 374 -5.32 6.76 29.28
CA GLN A 374 -5.36 5.96 28.06
C GLN A 374 -5.01 6.81 26.82
N TYR A 375 -5.57 8.00 26.74
CA TYR A 375 -5.28 8.96 25.66
C TYR A 375 -3.81 9.38 25.66
N THR A 376 -3.23 9.70 26.83
CA THR A 376 -1.82 10.05 26.99
C THR A 376 -0.92 8.92 26.51
N MET A 377 -1.20 7.69 26.91
CA MET A 377 -0.45 6.50 26.47
C MET A 377 -0.47 6.35 24.93
N LEU A 378 -1.63 6.52 24.31
CA LEU A 378 -1.73 6.45 22.84
C LEU A 378 -1.01 7.62 22.18
N TYR A 379 -1.10 8.81 22.74
CA TYR A 379 -0.39 9.98 22.24
C TYR A 379 1.14 9.78 22.23
N GLU A 380 1.68 9.19 23.29
CA GLU A 380 3.08 8.78 23.37
C GLU A 380 3.43 7.73 22.30
N MET A 381 2.57 6.73 22.09
CA MET A 381 2.79 5.71 21.08
C MET A 381 2.87 6.28 19.66
N PHE A 382 2.12 7.35 19.37
CA PHE A 382 2.22 8.09 18.11
C PHE A 382 3.37 9.12 18.09
N GLY A 383 4.31 9.04 19.06
CA GLY A 383 5.49 9.89 19.14
C GLY A 383 5.21 11.31 19.70
N GLY A 384 4.15 11.47 20.45
CA GLY A 384 3.84 12.70 21.18
C GLY A 384 4.61 12.81 22.51
N ASP A 385 4.91 14.04 22.95
CA ASP A 385 5.48 14.27 24.27
C ASP A 385 4.38 14.27 25.34
N PRO A 386 4.39 13.35 26.33
CA PRO A 386 3.37 13.23 27.36
C PRO A 386 3.18 14.51 28.18
N LYS A 387 4.21 15.37 28.26
CA LYS A 387 4.11 16.67 28.94
C LYS A 387 3.26 17.70 28.20
N THR A 388 3.04 17.50 26.89
CA THR A 388 2.26 18.39 26.04
C THR A 388 0.89 17.86 25.68
N VAL A 389 0.47 16.75 26.29
CA VAL A 389 -0.83 16.15 26.02
C VAL A 389 -1.93 17.09 26.49
N PRO A 390 -2.91 17.41 25.63
CA PRO A 390 -4.02 18.27 26.04
C PRO A 390 -5.02 17.54 26.95
N ASP A 391 -5.78 18.31 27.70
CA ASP A 391 -6.97 17.79 28.39
C ASP A 391 -7.98 17.26 27.35
N LEU A 392 -8.25 15.97 27.42
CA LEU A 392 -9.13 15.27 26.52
C LEU A 392 -10.57 15.82 26.57
N ALA A 393 -11.08 16.07 27.79
CA ALA A 393 -12.43 16.57 27.97
C ALA A 393 -12.63 17.96 27.36
N ALA A 394 -11.64 18.84 27.51
CA ALA A 394 -11.67 20.19 26.97
C ALA A 394 -11.52 20.22 25.43
N ARG A 395 -10.76 19.30 24.84
CA ARG A 395 -10.44 19.30 23.41
C ARG A 395 -11.28 18.33 22.56
N ARG A 396 -12.15 17.51 23.17
CA ARG A 396 -12.89 16.44 22.49
C ARG A 396 -13.66 16.91 21.25
N SER A 397 -14.30 18.08 21.31
CA SER A 397 -15.08 18.59 20.18
C SER A 397 -14.22 18.90 18.95
N THR A 398 -13.04 19.46 19.17
CA THR A 398 -12.07 19.75 18.11
C THR A 398 -11.55 18.44 17.52
N LEU A 399 -11.16 17.47 18.35
CA LEU A 399 -10.68 16.17 17.91
C LEU A 399 -11.73 15.42 17.08
N VAL A 400 -12.99 15.42 17.54
CA VAL A 400 -14.11 14.83 16.80
C VAL A 400 -14.32 15.51 15.46
N SER A 401 -14.24 16.83 15.41
CA SER A 401 -14.39 17.60 14.17
C SER A 401 -13.30 17.23 13.15
N HIS A 402 -12.04 17.09 13.60
CA HIS A 402 -10.92 16.72 12.73
C HIS A 402 -11.14 15.31 12.14
N ILE A 403 -11.56 14.34 12.97
CA ILE A 403 -11.82 12.97 12.52
C ILE A 403 -12.99 12.96 11.52
N ARG A 404 -14.09 13.63 11.81
CA ARG A 404 -15.25 13.73 10.90
C ARG A 404 -14.87 14.34 9.56
N ASN A 405 -14.04 15.38 9.56
CA ASN A 405 -13.55 16.00 8.34
C ASN A 405 -12.65 15.04 7.56
N MET A 406 -11.73 14.35 8.22
CA MET A 406 -10.87 13.36 7.58
C MET A 406 -11.70 12.24 6.93
N ILE A 407 -12.64 11.63 7.67
CA ILE A 407 -13.51 10.56 7.14
C ILE A 407 -14.37 11.08 5.98
N ARG A 408 -14.91 12.29 6.07
CA ARG A 408 -15.69 12.90 4.98
C ARG A 408 -14.89 13.06 3.71
N ASP A 409 -13.62 13.42 3.85
CA ASP A 409 -12.70 13.70 2.74
C ASP A 409 -12.12 12.41 2.09
N LEU A 410 -12.40 11.23 2.64
CA LEU A 410 -12.06 9.94 2.04
C LEU A 410 -13.13 9.54 1.02
N ASP A 411 -12.99 9.98 -0.22
CA ASP A 411 -14.02 9.78 -1.26
C ASP A 411 -14.29 8.30 -1.58
N ALA A 412 -13.27 7.47 -1.51
CA ALA A 412 -13.38 6.03 -1.74
C ALA A 412 -13.98 5.24 -0.56
N LEU A 413 -14.17 5.89 0.61
CA LEU A 413 -14.71 5.22 1.79
C LEU A 413 -16.23 5.23 1.76
N TYR A 414 -16.82 4.03 1.74
CA TYR A 414 -18.26 3.83 1.87
C TYR A 414 -18.69 3.71 3.34
N ASN A 415 -19.96 3.92 3.62
CA ASN A 415 -20.52 3.83 4.97
C ASN A 415 -19.75 4.71 5.98
N LYS A 416 -19.41 5.93 5.59
CA LYS A 416 -18.60 6.88 6.37
C LYS A 416 -19.08 7.05 7.82
N ASP A 417 -20.38 6.88 8.06
CA ASP A 417 -20.98 6.99 9.40
C ASP A 417 -20.47 5.92 10.37
N ASP A 418 -20.12 4.72 9.89
CA ASP A 418 -19.57 3.65 10.73
C ASP A 418 -18.17 4.00 11.25
N TYR A 419 -17.38 4.71 10.46
CA TYR A 419 -16.01 5.12 10.80
C TYR A 419 -15.98 6.44 11.55
N SER A 420 -16.99 7.24 11.37
CA SER A 420 -17.08 8.58 11.97
C SER A 420 -17.43 8.50 13.45
N VAL A 421 -16.95 9.49 14.21
CA VAL A 421 -17.34 9.62 15.61
C VAL A 421 -18.74 10.20 15.67
N SER A 422 -19.70 9.43 16.12
CA SER A 422 -21.04 9.89 16.47
C SER A 422 -21.11 10.34 17.92
N SER A 423 -22.10 11.13 18.26
CA SER A 423 -22.31 11.58 19.66
C SER A 423 -23.78 11.68 19.98
N ASP A 424 -24.20 11.01 21.06
CA ASP A 424 -25.50 11.16 21.66
C ASP A 424 -25.34 11.48 23.16
N ARG A 425 -25.96 12.57 23.61
CA ARG A 425 -25.99 13.02 25.01
C ARG A 425 -24.62 12.98 25.70
N SER A 426 -23.56 13.43 25.00
CA SER A 426 -22.15 13.41 25.45
C SER A 426 -21.53 12.02 25.58
N VAL A 427 -22.11 11.01 24.98
CA VAL A 427 -21.48 9.71 24.73
C VAL A 427 -21.02 9.69 23.28
N TYR A 428 -19.75 9.44 23.07
CA TYR A 428 -19.13 9.40 21.75
C TYR A 428 -18.84 7.95 21.36
N THR A 429 -19.26 7.54 20.18
CA THR A 429 -19.16 6.15 19.68
C THR A 429 -18.61 6.12 18.27
N VAL A 430 -18.00 5.01 17.91
CA VAL A 430 -17.70 4.61 16.54
C VAL A 430 -18.41 3.29 16.29
N HIS A 431 -19.13 3.21 15.17
CA HIS A 431 -20.00 2.06 14.89
C HIS A 431 -19.27 0.94 14.14
N LEU A 432 -18.02 1.17 13.71
CA LEU A 432 -17.19 0.16 13.07
C LEU A 432 -16.99 -1.05 14.00
N GLU A 433 -17.13 -2.23 13.45
CA GLU A 433 -16.90 -3.48 14.16
C GLU A 433 -15.41 -3.64 14.49
N GLN A 434 -15.11 -4.14 15.69
CA GLN A 434 -13.73 -4.22 16.18
C GLN A 434 -12.87 -5.27 15.44
N ASP A 435 -13.50 -6.23 14.78
CA ASP A 435 -12.85 -7.20 13.89
C ASP A 435 -12.31 -6.55 12.59
N LYS A 436 -12.84 -5.39 12.21
CA LYS A 436 -12.37 -4.57 11.09
C LYS A 436 -11.22 -3.63 11.47
N VAL A 437 -10.78 -3.64 12.73
CA VAL A 437 -9.68 -2.78 13.20
C VAL A 437 -8.46 -3.62 13.52
N TRP A 438 -7.34 -3.29 12.90
CA TRP A 438 -6.08 -4.00 13.00
C TRP A 438 -4.97 -3.08 13.49
N VAL A 439 -3.95 -3.63 14.13
CA VAL A 439 -2.86 -2.88 14.77
C VAL A 439 -1.51 -3.49 14.38
N MET A 440 -0.57 -2.65 13.94
CA MET A 440 0.83 -3.06 13.80
C MET A 440 1.50 -3.10 15.17
N GLU A 441 2.11 -4.23 15.51
CA GLU A 441 2.87 -4.41 16.75
C GLU A 441 4.38 -4.34 16.50
N ALA A 442 5.17 -3.95 17.52
CA ALA A 442 6.62 -3.78 17.40
C ALA A 442 7.36 -5.06 16.99
N ASP A 443 6.85 -6.19 17.48
CA ASP A 443 7.50 -7.48 17.37
C ASP A 443 6.95 -8.31 16.21
N SER A 444 6.08 -7.74 15.38
CA SER A 444 5.41 -8.45 14.29
C SER A 444 5.42 -7.62 13.02
N ASP A 445 5.78 -8.25 11.92
CA ASP A 445 5.63 -7.67 10.58
C ASP A 445 4.19 -7.75 10.07
N GLU A 446 3.34 -8.48 10.78
CA GLU A 446 1.94 -8.69 10.44
C GLU A 446 1.04 -7.91 11.40
N PRO A 447 -0.02 -7.28 10.90
CA PRO A 447 -0.99 -6.63 11.75
C PRO A 447 -1.81 -7.67 12.52
N VAL A 448 -2.19 -7.31 13.73
CA VAL A 448 -3.00 -8.15 14.64
C VAL A 448 -4.36 -7.50 14.80
N ALA A 449 -5.44 -8.28 14.79
CA ALA A 449 -6.76 -7.76 15.07
C ALA A 449 -6.78 -7.02 16.43
N LEU A 450 -7.45 -5.86 16.48
CA LEU A 450 -7.45 -4.97 17.63
C LEU A 450 -7.70 -5.70 18.95
N VAL A 451 -8.72 -6.57 18.96
CA VAL A 451 -9.14 -7.31 20.18
C VAL A 451 -8.08 -8.27 20.73
N HIS A 452 -7.16 -8.70 19.88
CA HIS A 452 -6.06 -9.61 20.24
C HIS A 452 -4.74 -8.87 20.47
N SER A 453 -4.66 -7.57 20.14
CA SER A 453 -3.46 -6.77 20.20
C SER A 453 -3.01 -6.49 21.65
N LYS A 454 -1.69 -6.32 21.82
CA LYS A 454 -1.10 -5.83 23.09
C LYS A 454 -1.60 -4.43 23.43
N LEU A 455 -1.84 -3.60 22.40
CA LEU A 455 -2.41 -2.25 22.55
C LEU A 455 -3.77 -2.30 23.24
N TYR A 456 -4.68 -3.13 22.75
CA TYR A 456 -6.03 -3.25 23.33
C TYR A 456 -6.01 -3.73 24.78
N ARG A 457 -5.18 -4.74 25.09
CA ARG A 457 -4.99 -5.23 26.46
C ARG A 457 -4.50 -4.12 27.39
N ARG A 458 -3.46 -3.38 26.97
CA ARG A 458 -2.93 -2.24 27.74
C ARG A 458 -3.99 -1.17 28.01
N ILE A 459 -4.86 -0.88 27.03
CA ILE A 459 -5.96 0.08 27.20
C ILE A 459 -6.99 -0.46 28.20
N LYS A 460 -7.37 -1.73 28.11
CA LYS A 460 -8.36 -2.34 29.03
C LYS A 460 -7.82 -2.46 30.47
N GLU A 461 -6.54 -2.74 30.65
CA GLU A 461 -5.87 -2.86 31.94
C GLU A 461 -5.52 -1.51 32.58
N CYS A 462 -5.53 -0.44 31.81
CA CYS A 462 -5.24 0.91 32.31
C CYS A 462 -6.37 1.37 33.26
N LYS A 463 -6.12 1.24 34.58
CA LYS A 463 -7.03 1.65 35.67
C LYS A 463 -6.82 3.10 36.06
#